data_78693a78dc68cdda505b9c75ee72d80d
#
_entry.id   78693a78dc68cdda505b9c75ee72d80d
#
_cell.length_a   1.000
_cell.length_b   1.000
_cell.length_c   1.000
_cell.angle_alpha   90.00
_cell.angle_beta   90.00
_cell.angle_gamma   90.00
#
_symmetry.space_group_name_H-M   'P 1'
#
loop_
_entity.id
_entity.type
_entity.pdbx_description
1 polymer ?
#
loop_
_entity_poly.entity_id
_entity_poly.type
_entity_poly.pdbx_seq_one_letter_code
_entity_poly.pdbx_strand_id
1 'polypeptide(L)'
;MKRVVILGGGVGGTIVANLLAKKLRPEEAEITLVDKTGKHVYQPGFVYVAFERQNPKKLVRDERKLLRKRVKLVLGEAVRIDAEARKVYLADGRALDYDRLVVALGARLTPDELPGFQEAAHHFYSMEASLRLREALEAFRGGRVVVTVASVPYKCPPAPSEAACQLDYYFTKRGIRDKVDIHFLSPLSRVFPLEPVNPLVEKIFAKHNIRSTVFFNVESIDAERKILNSIEGESVPYDLLIMVPPHRGAKVVEDSGLGDRGGWLPTDKFTLRTKAHPDIFALGDCTDLPVSKAGAAAHFQAKVIAESIVADLRGQPATARYDGHVMCYCDAGYHKGIAMSFDYEHPPVPPPLGLKDWLGKRFLNRAYWLLVPSGRV
;
A
#
# COMPACT_ATOMS: atom_id res chain seq x y z
N MET A 1 7.23 14.22 31.43
CA MET A 1 6.94 13.06 30.55
C MET A 1 6.53 13.60 29.20
N LYS A 2 7.19 13.18 28.15
CA LYS A 2 6.90 13.61 26.77
C LYS A 2 5.72 12.84 26.19
N ARG A 3 5.02 13.43 25.22
CA ARG A 3 3.85 12.83 24.56
C ARG A 3 4.18 12.51 23.11
N VAL A 4 4.10 11.22 22.75
CA VAL A 4 4.26 10.78 21.37
C VAL A 4 2.90 10.29 20.88
N VAL A 5 2.35 10.98 19.89
CA VAL A 5 1.09 10.62 19.24
C VAL A 5 1.38 10.01 17.88
N ILE A 6 0.74 8.88 17.56
CA ILE A 6 0.88 8.15 16.31
C ILE A 6 -0.50 8.05 15.69
N LEU A 7 -0.67 8.49 14.45
CA LEU A 7 -1.92 8.43 13.71
C LEU A 7 -1.90 7.27 12.72
N GLY A 8 -2.81 6.32 12.91
CA GLY A 8 -3.01 5.14 12.07
C GLY A 8 -2.41 3.85 12.65
N GLY A 9 -3.28 2.87 12.92
CA GLY A 9 -2.97 1.51 13.39
C GLY A 9 -2.69 0.51 12.25
N GLY A 10 -2.10 1.00 11.15
CA GLY A 10 -1.58 0.14 10.10
C GLY A 10 -0.17 -0.35 10.38
N VAL A 11 0.46 -1.02 9.39
CA VAL A 11 1.80 -1.63 9.54
C VAL A 11 2.82 -0.66 10.12
N GLY A 12 2.92 0.56 9.58
CA GLY A 12 3.91 1.54 10.02
C GLY A 12 3.68 2.01 11.45
N GLY A 13 2.47 2.50 11.77
CA GLY A 13 2.16 3.04 13.10
C GLY A 13 2.23 1.99 14.20
N THR A 14 1.76 0.77 13.96
CA THR A 14 1.88 -0.35 14.91
C THR A 14 3.33 -0.68 15.23
N ILE A 15 4.20 -0.74 14.22
CA ILE A 15 5.64 -1.01 14.41
C ILE A 15 6.30 0.12 15.21
N VAL A 16 6.06 1.40 14.83
CA VAL A 16 6.60 2.56 15.54
C VAL A 16 6.17 2.53 17.02
N ALA A 17 4.86 2.33 17.29
CA ALA A 17 4.34 2.26 18.65
C ALA A 17 5.01 1.17 19.48
N ASN A 18 5.16 -0.02 18.91
CA ASN A 18 5.78 -1.16 19.58
C ASN A 18 7.29 -0.98 19.80
N LEU A 19 8.01 -0.38 18.84
CA LEU A 19 9.44 -0.09 18.98
C LEU A 19 9.70 0.99 20.04
N LEU A 20 8.91 2.06 20.02
CA LEU A 20 9.01 3.10 21.05
C LEU A 20 8.70 2.54 22.44
N ALA A 21 7.65 1.74 22.56
CA ALA A 21 7.29 1.09 23.82
C ALA A 21 8.34 0.07 24.32
N LYS A 22 9.19 -0.45 23.44
CA LYS A 22 10.33 -1.30 23.78
C LYS A 22 11.55 -0.50 24.20
N LYS A 23 11.82 0.64 23.53
CA LYS A 23 13.07 1.40 23.67
C LYS A 23 13.02 2.48 24.75
N LEU A 24 11.85 3.07 25.01
CA LEU A 24 11.65 4.12 26.02
C LEU A 24 11.16 3.53 27.34
N ARG A 25 11.56 4.15 28.46
CA ARG A 25 11.01 3.84 29.78
C ARG A 25 9.66 4.55 29.98
N PRO A 26 8.79 4.08 30.90
CA PRO A 26 7.48 4.70 31.14
C PRO A 26 7.52 6.18 31.48
N GLU A 27 8.54 6.60 32.24
CA GLU A 27 8.73 7.97 32.67
C GLU A 27 9.27 8.91 31.59
N GLU A 28 9.85 8.36 30.50
CA GLU A 28 10.37 9.17 29.41
C GLU A 28 9.22 9.68 28.51
N ALA A 29 8.25 8.79 28.15
CA ALA A 29 7.17 9.18 27.27
C ALA A 29 5.89 8.37 27.47
N GLU A 30 4.74 9.05 27.31
CA GLU A 30 3.46 8.45 26.99
C GLU A 30 3.36 8.21 25.48
N ILE A 31 2.97 7.00 25.05
CA ILE A 31 2.81 6.62 23.65
C ILE A 31 1.35 6.36 23.38
N THR A 32 0.74 7.17 22.52
CA THR A 32 -0.66 7.07 22.14
C THR A 32 -0.75 6.74 20.66
N LEU A 33 -1.41 5.61 20.31
CA LEU A 33 -1.80 5.28 18.95
C LEU A 33 -3.27 5.64 18.75
N VAL A 34 -3.57 6.44 17.73
CA VAL A 34 -4.93 6.79 17.32
C VAL A 34 -5.29 6.00 16.08
N ASP A 35 -6.39 5.25 16.14
CA ASP A 35 -6.94 4.54 14.98
C ASP A 35 -8.46 4.60 14.98
N LYS A 36 -9.06 4.82 13.80
CA LYS A 36 -10.50 4.98 13.70
C LYS A 36 -11.30 3.70 13.88
N THR A 37 -10.70 2.55 13.61
CA THR A 37 -11.39 1.25 13.61
C THR A 37 -10.93 0.31 14.70
N GLY A 38 -9.70 0.46 15.18
CA GLY A 38 -9.03 -0.49 16.08
C GLY A 38 -8.77 -1.86 15.44
N LYS A 39 -8.79 -1.91 14.10
CA LYS A 39 -8.57 -3.15 13.33
C LYS A 39 -7.34 -3.02 12.45
N HIS A 40 -6.37 -3.89 12.67
CA HIS A 40 -5.24 -4.03 11.79
C HIS A 40 -5.59 -4.95 10.62
N VAL A 41 -5.41 -4.46 9.40
CA VAL A 41 -5.75 -5.19 8.18
C VAL A 41 -4.47 -5.51 7.39
N TYR A 42 -4.25 -6.79 7.12
CA TYR A 42 -3.17 -7.25 6.26
C TYR A 42 -3.56 -7.09 4.78
N GLN A 43 -3.33 -5.89 4.22
CA GLN A 43 -3.74 -5.53 2.85
C GLN A 43 -3.09 -6.39 1.74
N PRO A 44 -1.81 -6.84 1.84
CA PRO A 44 -1.23 -7.72 0.83
C PRO A 44 -1.98 -9.05 0.63
N GLY A 45 -2.85 -9.43 1.57
CA GLY A 45 -3.71 -10.59 1.47
C GLY A 45 -4.93 -10.42 0.55
N PHE A 46 -5.26 -9.19 0.15
CA PHE A 46 -6.45 -8.92 -0.67
C PHE A 46 -6.42 -9.62 -2.03
N VAL A 47 -5.26 -9.70 -2.67
CA VAL A 47 -5.08 -10.43 -3.91
C VAL A 47 -5.45 -11.91 -3.76
N TYR A 48 -5.12 -12.53 -2.63
CA TYR A 48 -5.47 -13.94 -2.37
C TYR A 48 -6.96 -14.13 -2.04
N VAL A 49 -7.63 -13.12 -1.49
CA VAL A 49 -9.10 -13.13 -1.32
C VAL A 49 -9.77 -13.18 -2.68
N ALA A 50 -9.30 -12.36 -3.62
CA ALA A 50 -9.85 -12.29 -4.97
C ALA A 50 -9.58 -13.57 -5.80
N PHE A 51 -8.32 -14.01 -5.86
CA PHE A 51 -7.88 -15.06 -6.79
C PHE A 51 -7.82 -16.48 -6.19
N GLU A 52 -7.62 -16.62 -4.87
CA GLU A 52 -7.39 -17.93 -4.22
C GLU A 52 -8.43 -18.29 -3.16
N ARG A 53 -9.52 -17.53 -3.04
CA ARG A 53 -10.57 -17.75 -2.04
C ARG A 53 -10.06 -17.77 -0.59
N GLN A 54 -8.99 -17.02 -0.29
CA GLN A 54 -8.54 -16.89 1.09
C GLN A 54 -9.65 -16.33 1.97
N ASN A 55 -9.79 -16.87 3.19
CA ASN A 55 -10.78 -16.39 4.14
C ASN A 55 -10.42 -14.96 4.61
N PRO A 56 -11.27 -13.95 4.36
CA PRO A 56 -11.01 -12.55 4.71
C PRO A 56 -10.83 -12.32 6.22
N LYS A 57 -11.47 -13.12 7.07
CA LYS A 57 -11.32 -13.03 8.54
C LYS A 57 -9.90 -13.27 9.02
N LYS A 58 -9.08 -13.98 8.25
CA LYS A 58 -7.66 -14.22 8.56
C LYS A 58 -6.78 -13.00 8.32
N LEU A 59 -7.27 -12.02 7.58
CA LEU A 59 -6.55 -10.79 7.22
C LEU A 59 -6.81 -9.64 8.20
N VAL A 60 -7.62 -9.83 9.22
CA VAL A 60 -7.97 -8.78 10.18
C VAL A 60 -7.69 -9.24 11.60
N ARG A 61 -7.07 -8.37 12.38
CA ARG A 61 -6.88 -8.57 13.81
C ARG A 61 -7.24 -7.31 14.59
N ASP A 62 -7.62 -7.51 15.85
CA ASP A 62 -7.78 -6.42 16.80
C ASP A 62 -6.41 -5.77 17.06
N GLU A 63 -6.31 -4.46 16.83
CA GLU A 63 -5.08 -3.69 16.99
C GLU A 63 -4.54 -3.78 18.42
N ARG A 64 -5.42 -3.80 19.42
CA ARG A 64 -5.02 -3.93 20.84
C ARG A 64 -4.19 -5.18 21.11
N LYS A 65 -4.45 -6.28 20.40
CA LYS A 65 -3.71 -7.55 20.56
C LYS A 65 -2.32 -7.53 19.94
N LEU A 66 -2.05 -6.57 19.07
CA LEU A 66 -0.76 -6.40 18.39
C LEU A 66 0.14 -5.40 19.13
N LEU A 67 -0.46 -4.51 19.94
CA LEU A 67 0.25 -3.48 20.67
C LEU A 67 0.79 -3.99 22.01
N ARG A 68 1.96 -3.49 22.38
CA ARG A 68 2.51 -3.65 23.74
C ARG A 68 1.58 -2.99 24.76
N LYS A 69 1.46 -3.58 25.97
CA LYS A 69 0.52 -3.17 27.02
C LYS A 69 0.59 -1.67 27.38
N ARG A 70 1.77 -1.07 27.30
CA ARG A 70 1.98 0.36 27.63
C ARG A 70 1.58 1.34 26.54
N VAL A 71 1.29 0.87 25.31
CA VAL A 71 0.75 1.74 24.26
C VAL A 71 -0.72 1.99 24.54
N LYS A 72 -1.10 3.26 24.62
CA LYS A 72 -2.50 3.69 24.77
C LYS A 72 -3.14 3.69 23.37
N LEU A 73 -4.10 2.82 23.15
CA LEU A 73 -4.92 2.86 21.93
C LEU A 73 -6.12 3.77 22.16
N VAL A 74 -6.22 4.80 21.33
CA VAL A 74 -7.36 5.72 21.28
C VAL A 74 -8.13 5.43 20.01
N LEU A 75 -9.39 4.97 20.16
CA LEU A 75 -10.30 4.83 19.03
C LEU A 75 -10.89 6.20 18.71
N GLY A 76 -10.68 6.65 17.47
CA GLY A 76 -11.15 7.94 16.99
C GLY A 76 -10.55 8.27 15.64
N GLU A 77 -11.25 9.09 14.86
CA GLU A 77 -10.78 9.61 13.59
C GLU A 77 -10.13 10.98 13.82
N ALA A 78 -8.87 11.13 13.40
CA ALA A 78 -8.21 12.43 13.37
C ALA A 78 -8.80 13.27 12.22
N VAL A 79 -9.30 14.46 12.55
CA VAL A 79 -9.95 15.36 11.58
C VAL A 79 -9.18 16.66 11.33
N ARG A 80 -8.27 17.04 12.25
CA ARG A 80 -7.39 18.18 12.08
C ARG A 80 -6.07 17.97 12.83
N ILE A 81 -4.98 18.37 12.19
CA ILE A 81 -3.65 18.47 12.79
C ILE A 81 -3.26 19.95 12.83
N ASP A 82 -3.11 20.48 14.03
CA ASP A 82 -2.61 21.84 14.26
C ASP A 82 -1.14 21.74 14.60
N ALA A 83 -0.28 21.93 13.61
CA ALA A 83 1.16 21.74 13.76
C ALA A 83 1.78 22.81 14.66
N GLU A 84 1.29 24.06 14.60
CA GLU A 84 1.78 25.17 15.41
C GLU A 84 1.41 25.01 16.87
N ALA A 85 0.15 24.64 17.14
CA ALA A 85 -0.32 24.39 18.51
C ALA A 85 0.10 23.00 19.04
N ARG A 86 0.69 22.14 18.19
CA ARG A 86 1.04 20.75 18.50
C ARG A 86 -0.13 19.95 19.04
N LYS A 87 -1.26 19.99 18.33
CA LYS A 87 -2.50 19.32 18.70
C LYS A 87 -3.07 18.51 17.55
N VAL A 88 -3.65 17.36 17.88
CA VAL A 88 -4.48 16.57 16.96
C VAL A 88 -5.89 16.60 17.50
N TYR A 89 -6.85 16.96 16.64
CA TYR A 89 -8.27 16.98 16.96
C TYR A 89 -8.96 15.74 16.37
N LEU A 90 -9.79 15.09 17.18
CA LEU A 90 -10.56 13.93 16.79
C LEU A 90 -12.02 14.32 16.48
N ALA A 91 -12.68 13.53 15.66
CA ALA A 91 -14.07 13.76 15.25
C ALA A 91 -15.08 13.82 16.41
N ASP A 92 -14.75 13.20 17.54
CA ASP A 92 -15.58 13.21 18.76
C ASP A 92 -15.32 14.39 19.71
N GLY A 93 -14.55 15.38 19.27
CA GLY A 93 -14.24 16.60 20.02
C GLY A 93 -13.02 16.50 20.93
N ARG A 94 -12.42 15.33 21.12
CA ARG A 94 -11.18 15.20 21.90
C ARG A 94 -10.02 15.88 21.16
N ALA A 95 -9.10 16.48 21.94
CA ALA A 95 -7.84 17.00 21.45
C ALA A 95 -6.68 16.32 22.16
N LEU A 96 -5.65 15.97 21.41
CA LEU A 96 -4.44 15.32 21.92
C LEU A 96 -3.25 16.23 21.66
N ASP A 97 -2.58 16.64 22.72
CA ASP A 97 -1.31 17.37 22.59
C ASP A 97 -0.17 16.39 22.30
N TYR A 98 0.85 16.84 21.57
CA TYR A 98 2.03 16.05 21.31
C TYR A 98 3.34 16.86 21.42
N ASP A 99 4.40 16.18 21.82
CA ASP A 99 5.77 16.67 21.67
C ASP A 99 6.43 16.11 20.40
N ARG A 100 5.98 14.93 19.95
CA ARG A 100 6.31 14.31 18.67
C ARG A 100 5.06 13.67 18.06
N LEU A 101 4.85 13.91 16.79
CA LEU A 101 3.75 13.33 16.02
C LEU A 101 4.30 12.38 14.95
N VAL A 102 3.67 11.24 14.78
CA VAL A 102 3.95 10.30 13.69
C VAL A 102 2.69 10.13 12.84
N VAL A 103 2.75 10.46 11.56
CA VAL A 103 1.64 10.29 10.61
C VAL A 103 1.88 9.01 9.81
N ALA A 104 1.05 7.99 10.05
CA ALA A 104 1.10 6.67 9.44
C ALA A 104 -0.26 6.26 8.85
N LEU A 105 -0.98 7.23 8.28
CA LEU A 105 -2.37 7.09 7.86
C LEU A 105 -2.56 6.35 6.52
N GLY A 106 -1.47 6.04 5.82
CA GLY A 106 -1.52 5.39 4.52
C GLY A 106 -2.12 6.28 3.44
N ALA A 107 -2.71 5.65 2.41
CA ALA A 107 -3.37 6.34 1.31
C ALA A 107 -4.85 5.95 1.25
N ARG A 108 -5.70 6.91 0.90
CA ARG A 108 -7.13 6.69 0.62
C ARG A 108 -7.35 6.36 -0.85
N LEU A 109 -8.39 5.60 -1.11
CA LEU A 109 -8.89 5.35 -2.46
C LEU A 109 -9.94 6.40 -2.80
N THR A 110 -9.90 6.94 -4.01
CA THR A 110 -10.82 7.96 -4.50
C THR A 110 -11.45 7.55 -5.84
N PRO A 111 -12.21 6.43 -5.87
CA PRO A 111 -12.82 5.92 -7.09
C PRO A 111 -13.76 6.94 -7.76
N ASP A 112 -14.36 7.84 -6.98
CA ASP A 112 -15.27 8.89 -7.45
C ASP A 112 -14.58 9.96 -8.32
N GLU A 113 -13.25 10.02 -8.32
CA GLU A 113 -12.49 10.96 -9.17
C GLU A 113 -12.43 10.53 -10.65
N LEU A 114 -12.78 9.27 -10.96
CA LEU A 114 -12.83 8.77 -12.33
C LEU A 114 -14.28 8.41 -12.71
N PRO A 115 -14.91 9.15 -13.64
CA PRO A 115 -16.25 8.86 -14.10
C PRO A 115 -16.40 7.43 -14.62
N GLY A 116 -17.47 6.74 -14.23
CA GLY A 116 -17.76 5.36 -14.62
C GLY A 116 -17.02 4.29 -13.82
N PHE A 117 -16.13 4.67 -12.88
CA PHE A 117 -15.35 3.69 -12.11
C PHE A 117 -16.23 2.81 -11.23
N GLN A 118 -17.15 3.40 -10.50
CA GLN A 118 -18.00 2.68 -9.52
C GLN A 118 -18.93 1.67 -10.21
N GLU A 119 -19.40 2.00 -11.40
CA GLU A 119 -20.36 1.21 -12.19
C GLU A 119 -19.68 0.02 -12.88
N ALA A 120 -18.42 0.20 -13.29
CA ALA A 120 -17.78 -0.72 -14.23
C ALA A 120 -16.55 -1.45 -13.67
N ALA A 121 -15.77 -0.82 -12.79
CA ALA A 121 -14.49 -1.35 -12.40
C ALA A 121 -14.53 -2.23 -11.15
N HIS A 122 -13.83 -3.35 -11.23
CA HIS A 122 -13.49 -4.18 -10.09
C HIS A 122 -12.05 -3.89 -9.65
N HIS A 123 -11.75 -4.08 -8.37
CA HIS A 123 -10.38 -3.98 -7.84
C HIS A 123 -10.17 -4.86 -6.61
N PHE A 124 -8.91 -4.98 -6.19
CA PHE A 124 -8.50 -5.74 -5.00
C PHE A 124 -7.71 -4.88 -3.99
N TYR A 125 -8.04 -3.59 -3.89
CA TYR A 125 -7.39 -2.63 -2.99
C TYR A 125 -8.17 -2.37 -1.68
N SER A 126 -9.31 -3.05 -1.52
CA SER A 126 -10.04 -3.17 -0.26
C SER A 126 -10.58 -4.59 -0.09
N MET A 127 -10.95 -4.95 1.14
CA MET A 127 -11.52 -6.28 1.42
C MET A 127 -12.82 -6.50 0.67
N GLU A 128 -13.70 -5.52 0.71
CA GLU A 128 -15.01 -5.57 0.06
C GLU A 128 -14.87 -5.71 -1.46
N ALA A 129 -14.01 -4.88 -2.09
CA ALA A 129 -13.77 -4.96 -3.52
C ALA A 129 -13.13 -6.28 -3.95
N SER A 130 -12.26 -6.86 -3.10
CA SER A 130 -11.66 -8.18 -3.36
C SER A 130 -12.71 -9.30 -3.37
N LEU A 131 -13.72 -9.20 -2.50
CA LEU A 131 -14.85 -10.15 -2.50
C LEU A 131 -15.72 -9.97 -3.75
N ARG A 132 -16.05 -8.73 -4.14
CA ARG A 132 -16.79 -8.46 -5.38
C ARG A 132 -16.02 -8.93 -6.62
N LEU A 133 -14.70 -8.68 -6.68
CA LEU A 133 -13.87 -9.19 -7.77
C LEU A 133 -13.88 -10.72 -7.83
N ARG A 134 -13.80 -11.41 -6.69
CA ARG A 134 -13.89 -12.88 -6.64
C ARG A 134 -15.21 -13.38 -7.25
N GLU A 135 -16.34 -12.78 -6.86
CA GLU A 135 -17.66 -13.14 -7.41
C GLU A 135 -17.72 -12.90 -8.93
N ALA A 136 -17.19 -11.77 -9.40
CA ALA A 136 -17.11 -11.47 -10.82
C ALA A 136 -16.24 -12.48 -11.59
N LEU A 137 -15.08 -12.85 -11.04
CA LEU A 137 -14.20 -13.87 -11.61
C LEU A 137 -14.85 -15.25 -11.64
N GLU A 138 -15.58 -15.63 -10.59
CA GLU A 138 -16.31 -16.91 -10.53
C GLU A 138 -17.46 -16.97 -11.55
N ALA A 139 -18.13 -15.86 -11.80
CA ALA A 139 -19.21 -15.75 -12.79
C ALA A 139 -18.69 -15.66 -14.24
N PHE A 140 -17.46 -15.20 -14.45
CA PHE A 140 -16.89 -14.97 -15.78
C PHE A 140 -16.74 -16.26 -16.58
N ARG A 141 -17.14 -16.25 -17.88
CA ARG A 141 -17.13 -17.43 -18.75
C ARG A 141 -16.21 -17.31 -19.96
N GLY A 142 -15.78 -16.11 -20.30
CA GLY A 142 -14.93 -15.80 -21.44
C GLY A 142 -15.11 -14.36 -21.90
N GLY A 143 -14.24 -13.89 -22.77
CA GLY A 143 -14.20 -12.53 -23.27
C GLY A 143 -12.91 -11.80 -22.86
N ARG A 144 -12.90 -10.48 -23.02
CA ARG A 144 -11.74 -9.64 -22.73
C ARG A 144 -11.74 -9.17 -21.27
N VAL A 145 -10.66 -9.51 -20.57
CA VAL A 145 -10.36 -8.97 -19.25
C VAL A 145 -9.30 -7.90 -19.39
N VAL A 146 -9.65 -6.66 -19.05
CA VAL A 146 -8.69 -5.53 -19.02
C VAL A 146 -8.19 -5.34 -17.60
N VAL A 147 -6.86 -5.26 -17.44
CA VAL A 147 -6.20 -4.90 -16.18
C VAL A 147 -5.48 -3.58 -16.37
N THR A 148 -5.75 -2.58 -15.52
CA THR A 148 -5.13 -1.26 -15.65
C THR A 148 -5.05 -0.49 -14.34
N VAL A 149 -4.52 0.72 -14.41
CA VAL A 149 -4.37 1.68 -13.31
C VAL A 149 -5.03 2.99 -13.70
N ALA A 150 -5.88 3.53 -12.83
CA ALA A 150 -6.58 4.79 -13.10
C ALA A 150 -5.63 5.99 -13.10
N SER A 151 -4.68 6.03 -12.17
CA SER A 151 -3.71 7.14 -12.05
C SER A 151 -2.49 6.75 -11.22
N VAL A 152 -1.42 7.53 -11.33
CA VAL A 152 -0.22 7.44 -10.49
C VAL A 152 -0.14 8.66 -9.56
N PRO A 153 0.40 8.55 -8.32
CA PRO A 153 0.91 7.35 -7.67
C PRO A 153 -0.20 6.47 -7.07
N TYR A 154 0.06 5.17 -6.89
CA TYR A 154 -0.83 4.21 -6.24
C TYR A 154 -0.07 3.24 -5.34
N LYS A 155 -0.77 2.55 -4.44
CA LYS A 155 -0.18 1.54 -3.53
C LYS A 155 0.24 0.29 -4.29
N CYS A 156 1.31 -0.35 -3.83
CA CYS A 156 1.80 -1.62 -4.35
C CYS A 156 1.99 -1.60 -5.88
N PRO A 157 2.95 -0.83 -6.41
CA PRO A 157 3.12 -0.66 -7.85
C PRO A 157 3.23 -1.95 -8.67
N PRO A 158 3.80 -3.08 -8.18
CA PRO A 158 3.80 -4.35 -8.89
C PRO A 158 2.45 -5.07 -8.98
N ALA A 159 1.46 -4.71 -8.15
CA ALA A 159 0.22 -5.48 -8.00
C ALA A 159 -0.63 -5.62 -9.28
N PRO A 160 -0.74 -4.62 -10.18
CA PRO A 160 -1.48 -4.79 -11.43
C PRO A 160 -0.88 -5.87 -12.34
N SER A 161 0.46 -5.88 -12.49
CA SER A 161 1.16 -6.90 -13.29
C SER A 161 1.06 -8.29 -12.63
N GLU A 162 1.13 -8.35 -11.30
CA GLU A 162 0.85 -9.58 -10.54
C GLU A 162 -0.57 -10.08 -10.80
N ALA A 163 -1.56 -9.19 -10.80
CA ALA A 163 -2.95 -9.55 -11.08
C ALA A 163 -3.12 -10.14 -12.49
N ALA A 164 -2.46 -9.59 -13.50
CA ALA A 164 -2.49 -10.13 -14.85
C ALA A 164 -1.94 -11.57 -14.92
N CYS A 165 -0.83 -11.85 -14.22
CA CYS A 165 -0.28 -13.19 -14.11
C CYS A 165 -1.20 -14.14 -13.31
N GLN A 166 -1.84 -13.64 -12.24
CA GLN A 166 -2.78 -14.43 -11.45
C GLN A 166 -4.05 -14.76 -12.24
N LEU A 167 -4.54 -13.87 -13.08
CA LEU A 167 -5.68 -14.11 -13.98
C LEU A 167 -5.38 -15.24 -14.96
N ASP A 168 -4.21 -15.23 -15.59
CA ASP A 168 -3.78 -16.30 -16.50
C ASP A 168 -3.80 -17.65 -15.78
N TYR A 169 -3.17 -17.76 -14.62
CA TYR A 169 -3.18 -18.98 -13.82
C TYR A 169 -4.57 -19.37 -13.34
N TYR A 170 -5.39 -18.41 -12.90
CA TYR A 170 -6.75 -18.63 -12.44
C TYR A 170 -7.64 -19.23 -13.53
N PHE A 171 -7.62 -18.65 -14.74
CA PHE A 171 -8.43 -19.15 -15.85
C PHE A 171 -7.90 -20.45 -16.44
N THR A 172 -6.58 -20.67 -16.38
CA THR A 172 -5.98 -21.98 -16.73
C THR A 172 -6.48 -23.07 -15.78
N LYS A 173 -6.49 -22.82 -14.47
CA LYS A 173 -7.05 -23.80 -13.49
C LYS A 173 -8.54 -24.06 -13.66
N ARG A 174 -9.28 -23.08 -14.21
CA ARG A 174 -10.70 -23.25 -14.52
C ARG A 174 -10.97 -23.91 -15.88
N GLY A 175 -9.93 -24.17 -16.67
CA GLY A 175 -10.08 -24.79 -18.01
C GLY A 175 -10.77 -23.88 -19.05
N ILE A 176 -10.71 -22.57 -18.87
CA ILE A 176 -11.32 -21.58 -19.79
C ILE A 176 -10.33 -20.52 -20.29
N ARG A 177 -9.03 -20.74 -20.11
CA ARG A 177 -8.00 -19.75 -20.48
C ARG A 177 -8.02 -19.40 -21.97
N ASP A 178 -8.33 -20.37 -22.80
CA ASP A 178 -8.49 -20.25 -24.25
C ASP A 178 -9.65 -19.32 -24.69
N LYS A 179 -10.63 -19.13 -23.81
CA LYS A 179 -11.78 -18.24 -24.02
C LYS A 179 -11.56 -16.83 -23.48
N VAL A 180 -10.40 -16.56 -22.88
CA VAL A 180 -10.12 -15.29 -22.20
C VAL A 180 -8.97 -14.56 -22.86
N ASP A 181 -9.23 -13.33 -23.29
CA ASP A 181 -8.23 -12.40 -23.79
C ASP A 181 -7.81 -11.45 -22.63
N ILE A 182 -6.62 -11.64 -22.08
CA ILE A 182 -6.11 -10.78 -21.02
C ILE A 182 -5.32 -9.62 -21.64
N HIS A 183 -5.76 -8.39 -21.40
CA HIS A 183 -5.12 -7.18 -21.90
C HIS A 183 -4.70 -6.27 -20.73
N PHE A 184 -3.40 -6.12 -20.55
CA PHE A 184 -2.81 -5.23 -19.56
C PHE A 184 -2.55 -3.86 -20.17
N LEU A 185 -3.09 -2.80 -19.56
CA LEU A 185 -2.87 -1.42 -19.99
C LEU A 185 -2.07 -0.68 -18.92
N SER A 186 -0.98 -0.03 -19.32
CA SER A 186 -0.08 0.68 -18.42
C SER A 186 -0.03 2.16 -18.76
N PRO A 187 -0.18 3.09 -17.77
CA PRO A 187 0.09 4.50 -18.00
C PRO A 187 1.59 4.80 -18.14
N LEU A 188 2.45 3.85 -17.79
CA LEU A 188 3.90 3.97 -17.91
C LEU A 188 4.36 3.54 -19.30
N SER A 189 5.64 3.82 -19.63
CA SER A 189 6.33 3.31 -20.83
C SER A 189 6.67 1.80 -20.78
N ARG A 190 6.16 1.07 -19.78
CA ARG A 190 6.49 -0.32 -19.47
C ARG A 190 5.37 -1.03 -18.71
N VAL A 191 5.40 -2.35 -18.74
CA VAL A 191 4.38 -3.19 -18.07
C VAL A 191 4.66 -3.41 -16.58
N PHE A 192 5.89 -3.13 -16.14
CA PHE A 192 6.30 -3.27 -14.74
C PHE A 192 6.96 -1.99 -14.24
N PRO A 193 6.62 -1.50 -13.04
CA PRO A 193 7.08 -0.18 -12.58
C PRO A 193 8.60 -0.06 -12.41
N LEU A 194 9.28 -1.15 -12.04
CA LEU A 194 10.75 -1.17 -11.87
C LEU A 194 11.42 -1.57 -13.18
N GLU A 195 12.11 -0.62 -13.79
CA GLU A 195 12.73 -0.80 -15.11
C GLU A 195 13.64 -2.03 -15.23
N PRO A 196 14.54 -2.33 -14.29
CA PRO A 196 15.40 -3.52 -14.41
C PRO A 196 14.65 -4.85 -14.39
N VAL A 197 13.42 -4.88 -13.83
CA VAL A 197 12.58 -6.08 -13.73
C VAL A 197 11.62 -6.21 -14.91
N ASN A 198 11.34 -5.10 -15.60
CA ASN A 198 10.38 -5.06 -16.70
C ASN A 198 10.60 -6.12 -17.79
N PRO A 199 11.83 -6.34 -18.30
CA PRO A 199 12.07 -7.35 -19.35
C PRO A 199 11.71 -8.79 -18.92
N LEU A 200 11.81 -9.09 -17.62
CA LEU A 200 11.38 -10.38 -17.10
C LEU A 200 9.84 -10.52 -17.16
N VAL A 201 9.13 -9.45 -16.77
CA VAL A 201 7.65 -9.47 -16.78
C VAL A 201 7.11 -9.47 -18.21
N GLU A 202 7.72 -8.75 -19.15
CA GLU A 202 7.39 -8.82 -20.59
C GLU A 202 7.53 -10.23 -21.13
N LYS A 203 8.61 -10.95 -20.79
CA LYS A 203 8.81 -12.35 -21.18
C LYS A 203 7.71 -13.26 -20.58
N ILE A 204 7.28 -13.00 -19.33
CA ILE A 204 6.18 -13.74 -18.72
C ILE A 204 4.87 -13.45 -19.47
N PHE A 205 4.57 -12.20 -19.77
CA PHE A 205 3.37 -11.80 -20.52
C PHE A 205 3.33 -12.44 -21.90
N ALA A 206 4.43 -12.36 -22.66
CA ALA A 206 4.55 -12.99 -23.98
C ALA A 206 4.34 -14.51 -23.91
N LYS A 207 4.98 -15.18 -22.94
CA LYS A 207 4.84 -16.63 -22.73
C LYS A 207 3.41 -17.07 -22.45
N HIS A 208 2.63 -16.25 -21.77
CA HIS A 208 1.28 -16.55 -21.29
C HIS A 208 0.18 -15.87 -22.11
N ASN A 209 0.51 -15.34 -23.31
CA ASN A 209 -0.41 -14.63 -24.18
C ASN A 209 -1.22 -13.54 -23.43
N ILE A 210 -0.54 -12.78 -22.58
CA ILE A 210 -1.07 -11.57 -21.96
C ILE A 210 -0.68 -10.39 -22.85
N ARG A 211 -1.67 -9.77 -23.51
CA ARG A 211 -1.41 -8.57 -24.31
C ARG A 211 -1.10 -7.38 -23.41
N SER A 212 -0.28 -6.46 -23.89
CA SER A 212 -0.01 -5.22 -23.19
C SER A 212 0.03 -4.02 -24.12
N THR A 213 -0.50 -2.89 -23.62
CA THR A 213 -0.38 -1.57 -24.22
C THR A 213 0.21 -0.64 -23.17
N VAL A 214 1.23 0.09 -23.51
CA VAL A 214 1.90 1.10 -22.66
C VAL A 214 1.47 2.49 -23.07
N PHE A 215 1.74 3.51 -22.23
CA PHE A 215 1.29 4.90 -22.43
C PHE A 215 -0.24 5.04 -22.57
N PHE A 216 -1.00 4.17 -21.93
CA PHE A 216 -2.45 4.24 -21.89
C PHE A 216 -2.89 4.95 -20.59
N ASN A 217 -3.10 6.25 -20.65
CA ASN A 217 -3.59 7.05 -19.53
C ASN A 217 -5.12 7.12 -19.58
N VAL A 218 -5.75 6.55 -18.58
CA VAL A 218 -7.21 6.47 -18.53
C VAL A 218 -7.83 7.86 -18.41
N GLU A 219 -8.75 8.18 -19.30
CA GLU A 219 -9.55 9.40 -19.29
C GLU A 219 -10.95 9.15 -18.71
N SER A 220 -11.65 8.13 -19.21
CA SER A 220 -13.03 7.83 -18.83
C SER A 220 -13.40 6.38 -19.07
N ILE A 221 -14.49 5.95 -18.43
CA ILE A 221 -15.08 4.63 -18.59
C ILE A 221 -16.51 4.79 -19.09
N ASP A 222 -16.81 4.28 -20.28
CA ASP A 222 -18.18 4.09 -20.74
C ASP A 222 -18.68 2.74 -20.22
N ALA A 223 -19.40 2.77 -19.12
CA ALA A 223 -19.87 1.56 -18.44
C ALA A 223 -20.96 0.82 -19.25
N GLU A 224 -21.79 1.56 -20.01
CA GLU A 224 -22.87 0.97 -20.81
C GLU A 224 -22.33 0.22 -22.03
N ARG A 225 -21.39 0.84 -22.75
CA ARG A 225 -20.76 0.23 -23.92
C ARG A 225 -19.59 -0.67 -23.57
N LYS A 226 -19.16 -0.67 -22.30
CA LYS A 226 -17.97 -1.38 -21.80
C LYS A 226 -16.71 -0.99 -22.58
N ILE A 227 -16.45 0.29 -22.68
CA ILE A 227 -15.28 0.87 -23.36
C ILE A 227 -14.47 1.69 -22.36
N LEU A 228 -13.17 1.46 -22.34
CA LEU A 228 -12.21 2.27 -21.64
C LEU A 228 -11.53 3.21 -22.62
N ASN A 229 -11.57 4.52 -22.34
CA ASN A 229 -10.96 5.55 -23.18
C ASN A 229 -9.69 6.10 -22.53
N SER A 230 -8.68 6.38 -23.33
CA SER A 230 -7.45 7.04 -22.92
C SER A 230 -7.36 8.49 -23.39
N ILE A 231 -6.55 9.27 -22.69
CA ILE A 231 -6.22 10.67 -23.06
C ILE A 231 -5.53 10.71 -24.45
N GLU A 232 -4.83 9.65 -24.82
CA GLU A 232 -4.17 9.49 -26.12
C GLU A 232 -5.17 9.24 -27.27
N GLY A 233 -6.46 9.10 -26.97
CA GLY A 233 -7.52 8.87 -27.95
C GLY A 233 -7.73 7.40 -28.32
N GLU A 234 -7.13 6.47 -27.59
CA GLU A 234 -7.38 5.04 -27.77
C GLU A 234 -8.64 4.60 -27.00
N SER A 235 -9.37 3.64 -27.58
CA SER A 235 -10.55 3.04 -26.96
C SER A 235 -10.40 1.53 -26.90
N VAL A 236 -10.52 0.94 -25.72
CA VAL A 236 -10.38 -0.50 -25.49
C VAL A 236 -11.67 -1.09 -24.94
N PRO A 237 -12.36 -1.97 -25.68
CA PRO A 237 -13.53 -2.68 -25.16
C PRO A 237 -13.11 -3.75 -24.14
N TYR A 238 -13.98 -4.00 -23.15
CA TYR A 238 -13.78 -5.03 -22.14
C TYR A 238 -15.09 -5.78 -21.83
N ASP A 239 -14.98 -7.01 -21.34
CA ASP A 239 -16.08 -7.76 -20.74
C ASP A 239 -15.99 -7.73 -19.21
N LEU A 240 -14.75 -7.71 -18.68
CA LEU A 240 -14.44 -7.52 -17.27
C LEU A 240 -13.29 -6.50 -17.12
N LEU A 241 -13.52 -5.44 -16.35
CA LEU A 241 -12.53 -4.40 -16.07
C LEU A 241 -12.01 -4.54 -14.63
N ILE A 242 -10.70 -4.75 -14.50
CA ILE A 242 -9.99 -4.75 -13.21
C ILE A 242 -9.07 -3.54 -13.20
N MET A 243 -9.38 -2.55 -12.38
CA MET A 243 -8.66 -1.28 -12.39
C MET A 243 -8.23 -0.88 -10.98
N VAL A 244 -6.96 -0.54 -10.83
CA VAL A 244 -6.48 0.11 -9.60
C VAL A 244 -7.14 1.49 -9.49
N PRO A 245 -7.89 1.77 -8.41
CA PRO A 245 -8.56 3.06 -8.26
C PRO A 245 -7.56 4.22 -8.08
N PRO A 246 -7.98 5.47 -8.32
CA PRO A 246 -7.18 6.63 -7.97
C PRO A 246 -6.86 6.64 -6.47
N HIS A 247 -5.70 7.18 -6.11
CA HIS A 247 -5.22 7.26 -4.73
C HIS A 247 -4.87 8.70 -4.37
N ARG A 248 -5.16 9.06 -3.12
CA ARG A 248 -4.79 10.33 -2.50
C ARG A 248 -4.13 10.10 -1.15
N GLY A 249 -3.43 11.07 -0.65
CA GLY A 249 -2.99 11.11 0.74
C GLY A 249 -4.16 11.14 1.71
N ALA A 250 -3.88 11.11 3.00
CA ALA A 250 -4.92 11.13 4.03
C ALA A 250 -5.66 12.49 4.04
N LYS A 251 -7.00 12.45 4.09
CA LYS A 251 -7.81 13.67 4.04
C LYS A 251 -7.47 14.67 5.15
N VAL A 252 -7.20 14.20 6.37
CA VAL A 252 -6.79 15.07 7.49
C VAL A 252 -5.50 15.82 7.19
N VAL A 253 -4.59 15.27 6.41
CA VAL A 253 -3.34 15.93 5.99
C VAL A 253 -3.63 17.07 5.03
N GLU A 254 -4.51 16.80 4.05
CA GLU A 254 -5.00 17.79 3.08
C GLU A 254 -5.76 18.93 3.80
N ASP A 255 -6.77 18.58 4.62
CA ASP A 255 -7.62 19.52 5.35
C ASP A 255 -6.83 20.39 6.36
N SER A 256 -5.70 19.88 6.86
CA SER A 256 -4.80 20.61 7.77
C SER A 256 -3.75 21.46 7.05
N GLY A 257 -3.73 21.47 5.72
CA GLY A 257 -2.77 22.24 4.93
C GLY A 257 -1.33 21.73 5.03
N LEU A 258 -1.13 20.47 5.44
CA LEU A 258 0.20 19.87 5.61
C LEU A 258 0.67 19.07 4.38
N GLY A 259 -0.24 18.72 3.49
CA GLY A 259 0.00 17.94 2.29
C GLY A 259 0.26 18.78 1.04
N ASP A 260 0.78 18.13 0.01
CA ASP A 260 0.79 18.65 -1.35
C ASP A 260 -0.63 18.61 -1.96
N ARG A 261 -0.74 18.93 -3.27
CA ARG A 261 -2.02 18.90 -4.01
C ARG A 261 -2.69 17.52 -4.06
N GLY A 262 -1.94 16.44 -3.82
CA GLY A 262 -2.43 15.06 -3.73
C GLY A 262 -2.74 14.61 -2.31
N GLY A 263 -2.53 15.49 -1.31
CA GLY A 263 -2.66 15.17 0.11
C GLY A 263 -1.48 14.34 0.65
N TRP A 264 -0.37 14.24 -0.10
CA TRP A 264 0.84 13.55 0.34
C TRP A 264 1.68 14.47 1.21
N LEU A 265 2.21 13.95 2.32
CA LEU A 265 3.06 14.72 3.24
C LEU A 265 4.47 14.93 2.66
N PRO A 266 4.90 16.19 2.43
CA PRO A 266 6.26 16.51 2.05
C PRO A 266 7.25 16.09 3.12
N THR A 267 8.04 15.05 2.84
CA THR A 267 8.86 14.33 3.83
C THR A 267 10.33 14.31 3.40
N ASP A 268 11.25 14.55 4.33
CA ASP A 268 12.68 14.37 4.08
C ASP A 268 12.98 12.88 3.93
N LYS A 269 13.58 12.50 2.81
CA LYS A 269 13.74 11.10 2.42
C LYS A 269 14.70 10.29 3.31
N PHE A 270 15.56 10.97 4.07
CA PHE A 270 16.53 10.32 4.95
C PHE A 270 16.08 10.30 6.42
N THR A 271 15.59 11.42 6.91
CA THR A 271 15.20 11.57 8.33
C THR A 271 13.75 11.22 8.62
N LEU A 272 12.92 11.15 7.57
CA LEU A 272 11.46 10.90 7.63
C LEU A 272 10.69 11.95 8.43
N ARG A 273 11.28 13.15 8.61
CA ARG A 273 10.60 14.30 9.18
C ARG A 273 9.84 15.04 8.07
N THR A 274 8.73 15.66 8.42
CA THR A 274 8.10 16.56 7.46
C THR A 274 8.99 17.79 7.24
N LYS A 275 9.00 18.30 6.00
CA LYS A 275 9.87 19.41 5.62
C LYS A 275 9.55 20.71 6.36
N ALA A 276 8.26 20.93 6.67
CA ALA A 276 7.80 22.15 7.35
C ALA A 276 7.88 22.08 8.87
N HIS A 277 7.66 20.90 9.47
CA HIS A 277 7.55 20.73 10.93
C HIS A 277 8.42 19.56 11.38
N PRO A 278 9.65 19.80 11.88
CA PRO A 278 10.61 18.75 12.19
C PRO A 278 10.25 17.88 13.42
N ASP A 279 9.23 18.25 14.17
CA ASP A 279 8.64 17.46 15.26
C ASP A 279 7.53 16.50 14.78
N ILE A 280 7.18 16.55 13.48
CA ILE A 280 6.25 15.64 12.81
C ILE A 280 7.03 14.69 11.90
N PHE A 281 6.87 13.40 12.11
CA PHE A 281 7.40 12.34 11.27
C PHE A 281 6.29 11.75 10.40
N ALA A 282 6.66 11.27 9.22
CA ALA A 282 5.72 10.59 8.32
C ALA A 282 6.34 9.33 7.73
N LEU A 283 5.51 8.29 7.53
CA LEU A 283 5.94 7.03 6.93
C LEU A 283 4.86 6.34 6.12
N GLY A 284 5.31 5.48 5.24
CA GLY A 284 4.43 4.66 4.39
C GLY A 284 3.75 5.46 3.29
N ASP A 285 2.57 4.99 2.92
CA ASP A 285 1.91 5.46 1.70
C ASP A 285 1.44 6.92 1.78
N CYS A 286 1.35 7.53 2.95
CA CYS A 286 0.93 8.93 3.12
C CYS A 286 2.01 9.98 2.74
N THR A 287 3.24 9.56 2.46
CA THR A 287 4.37 10.44 2.16
C THR A 287 4.54 10.71 0.66
N ASP A 288 5.27 11.77 0.30
CA ASP A 288 5.73 12.07 -1.06
C ASP A 288 7.06 11.38 -1.42
N LEU A 289 7.54 10.46 -0.61
CA LEU A 289 8.84 9.82 -0.78
C LEU A 289 8.99 9.11 -2.14
N PRO A 290 10.18 9.18 -2.77
CA PRO A 290 10.46 8.55 -4.06
C PRO A 290 10.70 7.03 -3.92
N VAL A 291 9.81 6.34 -3.22
CA VAL A 291 9.84 4.89 -3.03
C VAL A 291 8.45 4.30 -3.28
N SER A 292 8.40 3.00 -3.49
CA SER A 292 7.12 2.29 -3.62
C SER A 292 6.23 2.52 -2.41
N LYS A 293 4.98 2.92 -2.65
CA LYS A 293 3.94 2.96 -1.60
C LYS A 293 3.56 1.53 -1.24
N ALA A 294 4.27 0.97 -0.25
CA ALA A 294 4.15 -0.42 0.16
C ALA A 294 4.38 -0.60 1.66
N GLY A 295 3.73 -1.59 2.26
CA GLY A 295 3.92 -1.91 3.66
C GLY A 295 5.36 -2.28 4.03
N ALA A 296 6.13 -2.82 3.08
CA ALA A 296 7.55 -3.10 3.27
C ALA A 296 8.37 -1.81 3.46
N ALA A 297 8.11 -0.76 2.67
CA ALA A 297 8.76 0.55 2.87
C ALA A 297 8.45 1.10 4.27
N ALA A 298 7.17 1.10 4.66
CA ALA A 298 6.75 1.56 5.98
C ALA A 298 7.42 0.76 7.12
N HIS A 299 7.69 -0.53 6.92
CA HIS A 299 8.37 -1.38 7.89
C HIS A 299 9.80 -0.89 8.18
N PHE A 300 10.61 -0.62 7.16
CA PHE A 300 11.98 -0.14 7.32
C PHE A 300 12.01 1.30 7.85
N GLN A 301 11.11 2.16 7.36
CA GLN A 301 10.95 3.54 7.82
C GLN A 301 10.61 3.62 9.32
N ALA A 302 9.78 2.70 9.82
CA ALA A 302 9.37 2.68 11.22
C ALA A 302 10.54 2.53 12.20
N LYS A 303 11.59 1.79 11.83
CA LYS A 303 12.81 1.64 12.65
C LYS A 303 13.56 2.98 12.78
N VAL A 304 13.73 3.66 11.65
CA VAL A 304 14.42 4.97 11.61
C VAL A 304 13.67 6.01 12.44
N ILE A 305 12.34 6.09 12.30
CA ILE A 305 11.51 7.01 13.09
C ILE A 305 11.59 6.70 14.58
N ALA A 306 11.49 5.43 14.96
CA ALA A 306 11.56 5.06 16.37
C ALA A 306 12.92 5.42 17.01
N GLU A 307 14.02 5.22 16.29
CA GLU A 307 15.37 5.57 16.73
C GLU A 307 15.55 7.09 16.82
N SER A 308 15.06 7.83 15.83
CA SER A 308 15.12 9.29 15.81
C SER A 308 14.32 9.91 16.95
N ILE A 309 13.11 9.41 17.24
CA ILE A 309 12.29 9.89 18.36
C ILE A 309 12.97 9.59 19.69
N VAL A 310 13.54 8.41 19.87
CA VAL A 310 14.28 8.07 21.11
C VAL A 310 15.47 9.01 21.32
N ALA A 311 16.25 9.27 20.27
CA ALA A 311 17.36 10.21 20.33
C ALA A 311 16.89 11.63 20.70
N ASP A 312 15.86 12.13 20.02
CA ASP A 312 15.25 13.44 20.29
C ASP A 312 14.82 13.59 21.76
N LEU A 313 14.11 12.60 22.29
CA LEU A 313 13.56 12.66 23.65
C LEU A 313 14.68 12.62 24.72
N ARG A 314 15.83 12.09 24.37
CA ARG A 314 17.02 12.03 25.23
C ARG A 314 18.01 13.17 25.00
N GLY A 315 17.70 14.12 24.10
CA GLY A 315 18.59 15.22 23.76
C GLY A 315 19.86 14.77 23.01
N GLN A 316 19.80 13.63 22.32
CA GLN A 316 20.92 13.06 21.57
C GLN A 316 20.75 13.36 20.08
N PRO A 317 21.84 13.44 19.30
CA PRO A 317 21.75 13.56 17.84
C PRO A 317 21.05 12.34 17.24
N ALA A 318 20.05 12.58 16.38
CA ALA A 318 19.40 11.54 15.62
C ALA A 318 20.30 11.14 14.42
N THR A 319 20.94 9.99 14.49
CA THR A 319 21.85 9.48 13.45
C THR A 319 21.17 8.48 12.49
N ALA A 320 20.04 7.93 12.88
CA ALA A 320 19.31 6.98 12.06
C ALA A 320 18.82 7.65 10.77
N ARG A 321 19.05 6.96 9.63
CA ARG A 321 18.67 7.43 8.30
C ARG A 321 18.05 6.31 7.50
N TYR A 322 17.00 6.64 6.77
CA TYR A 322 16.39 5.75 5.80
C TYR A 322 17.14 5.86 4.47
N ASP A 323 17.52 4.75 3.91
CA ASP A 323 18.29 4.65 2.66
C ASP A 323 17.41 4.39 1.43
N GLY A 324 16.10 4.31 1.61
CA GLY A 324 15.18 3.94 0.53
C GLY A 324 14.89 2.45 0.43
N HIS A 325 15.38 1.64 1.39
CA HIS A 325 15.26 0.19 1.32
C HIS A 325 13.80 -0.28 1.26
N VAL A 326 13.53 -1.10 0.24
CA VAL A 326 12.24 -1.79 0.04
C VAL A 326 12.52 -3.22 -0.37
N MET A 327 11.78 -4.16 0.21
CA MET A 327 11.77 -5.56 -0.21
C MET A 327 10.35 -5.98 -0.57
N CYS A 328 10.15 -6.44 -1.80
CA CYS A 328 8.85 -6.86 -2.30
C CYS A 328 8.91 -8.26 -2.92
N TYR A 329 7.80 -8.98 -2.81
CA TYR A 329 7.57 -10.23 -3.51
C TYR A 329 6.36 -10.08 -4.44
N CYS A 330 6.52 -10.51 -5.70
CA CYS A 330 5.45 -10.58 -6.68
C CYS A 330 5.15 -12.05 -7.01
N ASP A 331 3.89 -12.43 -7.06
CA ASP A 331 3.46 -13.77 -7.45
C ASP A 331 3.14 -13.78 -8.95
N ALA A 332 3.89 -14.57 -9.70
CA ALA A 332 3.74 -14.65 -11.16
C ALA A 332 2.82 -15.80 -11.61
N GLY A 333 2.04 -16.37 -10.69
CA GLY A 333 1.26 -17.58 -10.96
C GLY A 333 2.11 -18.85 -11.04
N TYR A 334 1.48 -20.01 -11.23
CA TYR A 334 2.15 -21.31 -11.43
C TYR A 334 3.20 -21.64 -10.38
N HIS A 335 2.99 -21.22 -9.12
CA HIS A 335 3.95 -21.36 -8.01
C HIS A 335 5.32 -20.75 -8.29
N LYS A 336 5.35 -19.64 -9.03
CA LYS A 336 6.55 -18.87 -9.32
C LYS A 336 6.43 -17.46 -8.76
N GLY A 337 7.51 -16.96 -8.20
CA GLY A 337 7.59 -15.64 -7.62
C GLY A 337 8.84 -14.89 -8.07
N ILE A 338 8.81 -13.59 -7.84
CA ILE A 338 9.89 -12.64 -8.06
C ILE A 338 10.13 -11.93 -6.73
N ALA A 339 11.34 -12.04 -6.17
CA ALA A 339 11.77 -11.26 -5.02
C ALA A 339 12.59 -10.05 -5.49
N MET A 340 12.31 -8.88 -4.98
CA MET A 340 12.99 -7.64 -5.34
C MET A 340 13.42 -6.93 -4.06
N SER A 341 14.67 -6.51 -4.02
CA SER A 341 15.22 -5.66 -2.97
C SER A 341 15.97 -4.52 -3.63
N PHE A 342 15.74 -3.29 -3.19
CA PHE A 342 16.35 -2.08 -3.75
C PHE A 342 16.34 -0.96 -2.72
N ASP A 343 17.16 0.04 -2.95
CA ASP A 343 17.24 1.27 -2.16
C ASP A 343 17.43 2.49 -3.07
N TYR A 344 17.80 3.67 -2.53
CA TYR A 344 17.97 4.89 -3.32
C TYR A 344 19.16 4.83 -4.30
N GLU A 345 20.17 4.04 -3.99
CA GLU A 345 21.43 3.97 -4.75
C GLU A 345 21.51 2.70 -5.61
N HIS A 346 20.84 1.62 -5.17
CA HIS A 346 20.92 0.32 -5.79
C HIS A 346 19.57 -0.09 -6.36
N PRO A 347 19.39 -0.05 -7.71
CA PRO A 347 18.17 -0.57 -8.33
C PRO A 347 18.05 -2.08 -8.14
N PRO A 348 16.84 -2.66 -8.25
CA PRO A 348 16.69 -4.08 -8.08
C PRO A 348 17.41 -4.86 -9.18
N VAL A 349 18.22 -5.84 -8.79
CA VAL A 349 18.75 -6.83 -9.73
C VAL A 349 17.62 -7.81 -10.04
N PRO A 350 17.26 -8.06 -11.32
CA PRO A 350 16.20 -8.97 -11.67
C PRO A 350 16.51 -10.39 -11.17
N PRO A 351 15.78 -10.93 -10.22
CA PRO A 351 15.99 -12.29 -9.76
C PRO A 351 15.44 -13.28 -10.79
N PRO A 352 15.93 -14.52 -10.79
CA PRO A 352 15.31 -15.55 -11.58
C PRO A 352 13.89 -15.82 -11.05
N LEU A 353 12.94 -16.00 -11.98
CA LEU A 353 11.59 -16.44 -11.64
C LEU A 353 11.63 -17.83 -11.03
N GLY A 354 11.18 -18.01 -9.78
CA GLY A 354 11.37 -19.27 -9.09
C GLY A 354 10.36 -19.63 -8.00
N LEU A 355 10.37 -20.94 -7.67
CA LEU A 355 9.57 -21.51 -6.57
C LEU A 355 9.99 -20.95 -5.21
N LYS A 356 11.30 -20.68 -5.01
CA LYS A 356 11.85 -20.18 -3.74
C LYS A 356 11.19 -18.84 -3.36
N ASP A 357 11.05 -17.91 -4.32
CA ASP A 357 10.51 -16.59 -4.06
C ASP A 357 8.99 -16.65 -3.84
N TRP A 358 8.31 -17.54 -4.54
CA TRP A 358 6.90 -17.83 -4.26
C TRP A 358 6.70 -18.38 -2.84
N LEU A 359 7.53 -19.35 -2.41
CA LEU A 359 7.50 -19.87 -1.04
C LEU A 359 7.83 -18.78 -0.01
N GLY A 360 8.80 -17.91 -0.30
CA GLY A 360 9.15 -16.77 0.55
C GLY A 360 7.97 -15.84 0.76
N LYS A 361 7.24 -15.48 -0.30
CA LYS A 361 6.01 -14.68 -0.22
C LYS A 361 4.95 -15.37 0.66
N ARG A 362 4.73 -16.67 0.45
CA ARG A 362 3.77 -17.48 1.23
C ARG A 362 4.15 -17.58 2.71
N PHE A 363 5.44 -17.74 3.00
CA PHE A 363 5.94 -17.74 4.37
C PHE A 363 5.68 -16.40 5.06
N LEU A 364 6.06 -15.29 4.43
CA LEU A 364 5.82 -13.95 4.97
C LEU A 364 4.34 -13.68 5.23
N ASN A 365 3.46 -14.07 4.31
CA ASN A 365 2.01 -13.93 4.50
C ASN A 365 1.50 -14.68 5.75
N ARG A 366 2.04 -15.86 6.05
CA ARG A 366 1.67 -16.63 7.24
C ARG A 366 2.30 -16.10 8.51
N ALA A 367 3.57 -15.66 8.42
CA ALA A 367 4.35 -15.17 9.55
C ALA A 367 4.09 -13.69 9.88
N TYR A 368 3.37 -12.96 9.03
CA TYR A 368 3.13 -11.52 9.17
C TYR A 368 2.74 -11.11 10.58
N TRP A 369 1.72 -11.75 11.14
CA TRP A 369 1.17 -11.40 12.45
C TRP A 369 2.13 -11.62 13.63
N LEU A 370 3.09 -12.51 13.45
CA LEU A 370 4.10 -12.80 14.47
C LEU A 370 5.30 -11.88 14.38
N LEU A 371 5.71 -11.57 13.16
CA LEU A 371 6.99 -10.91 12.88
C LEU A 371 6.83 -9.40 12.71
N VAL A 372 5.97 -8.97 11.79
CA VAL A 372 5.93 -7.60 11.30
C VAL A 372 5.40 -6.59 12.33
N PRO A 373 4.19 -6.76 12.92
CA PRO A 373 3.68 -5.78 13.89
C PRO A 373 4.55 -5.64 15.14
N SER A 374 5.30 -6.68 15.48
CA SER A 374 6.20 -6.66 16.64
C SER A 374 7.51 -5.90 16.41
N GLY A 375 7.81 -5.52 15.16
CA GLY A 375 9.08 -4.91 14.76
C GLY A 375 10.29 -5.86 14.89
N ARG A 376 10.06 -7.18 14.77
CA ARG A 376 11.13 -8.20 14.89
C ARG A 376 11.87 -8.48 13.59
N VAL A 377 11.34 -8.05 12.46
CA VAL A 377 11.94 -8.23 11.11
C VAL A 377 12.33 -6.90 10.54
#